data_68556a22fab15b858bfa80e8b554251f
#
_entry.id   68556a22fab15b858bfa80e8b554251f
#
_cell.length_a   1.000
_cell.length_b   1.000
_cell.length_c   1.000
_cell.angle_alpha   90.00
_cell.angle_beta   90.00
_cell.angle_gamma   90.00
#
_symmetry.space_group_name_H-M   'P 1'
#
loop_
_entity.id
_entity.type
_entity.pdbx_description
1 polymer ?
#
loop_
_entity_poly.entity_id
_entity_poly.type
_entity_poly.pdbx_seq_one_letter_code
_entity_poly.pdbx_strand_id
1 'polypeptide(L)'
;MLVFRDVVVLSLSYKPPNDLLAAGTKGKRVALPHSRIMIHQPLGGTSRRQASDIEIEAREILRMKDMLNHSLADMSGQTFEKIEKDTDRDYFLSAEEAMAYGLIDRVISHPTEA
;
A
#
# COMPACT_ATOMS: atom_id res chain seq x y z
N MET A 1 -12.26 5.64 1.12
CA MET A 1 -11.35 5.38 2.24
C MET A 1 -11.52 6.48 3.28
N LEU A 2 -11.80 6.12 4.50
CA LEU A 2 -11.87 7.04 5.63
C LEU A 2 -10.60 6.84 6.47
N VAL A 3 -9.81 7.89 6.59
CA VAL A 3 -8.64 7.90 7.44
C VAL A 3 -8.97 8.70 8.68
N PHE A 4 -9.10 8.03 9.80
CA PHE A 4 -9.12 8.69 11.09
C PHE A 4 -7.71 8.66 11.67
N ARG A 5 -7.42 9.58 12.54
CA ARG A 5 -6.10 9.70 13.18
C ARG A 5 -5.54 8.35 13.68
N ASP A 6 -6.40 7.47 14.14
CA ASP A 6 -6.02 6.23 14.80
C ASP A 6 -6.58 4.97 14.13
N VAL A 7 -7.36 5.11 13.06
CA VAL A 7 -7.98 3.98 12.37
C VAL A 7 -7.97 4.23 10.88
N VAL A 8 -7.45 3.29 10.14
CA VAL A 8 -7.55 3.28 8.69
C VAL A 8 -8.49 2.16 8.31
N VAL A 9 -9.64 2.51 7.79
CA VAL A 9 -10.60 1.54 7.26
C VAL A 9 -10.51 1.59 5.74
N LEU A 10 -10.11 0.50 5.14
CA LEU A 10 -10.17 0.35 3.69
C LEU A 10 -11.53 -0.11 3.28
N SER A 11 -12.23 0.73 2.55
CA SER A 11 -13.35 0.26 1.76
C SER A 11 -12.82 -0.37 0.45
N LEU A 12 -13.61 -1.26 -0.11
CA LEU A 12 -13.36 -1.96 -1.37
C LEU A 12 -13.26 -1.03 -2.60
N SER A 13 -12.64 0.11 -2.51
CA SER A 13 -12.59 0.99 -3.64
C SER A 13 -11.34 0.77 -4.49
N TYR A 14 -11.55 0.96 -5.73
CA TYR A 14 -10.75 0.70 -6.93
C TYR A 14 -9.28 1.18 -6.95
N LYS A 15 -8.80 1.96 -6.03
CA LYS A 15 -7.37 2.35 -5.90
C LYS A 15 -7.08 2.89 -4.51
N PRO A 16 -6.94 2.04 -3.52
CA PRO A 16 -6.42 2.56 -2.27
C PRO A 16 -4.91 2.71 -2.38
N PRO A 17 -4.34 3.81 -1.94
CA PRO A 17 -2.94 3.83 -1.57
C PRO A 17 -2.79 2.98 -0.30
N ASN A 18 -2.36 1.75 -0.47
CA ASN A 18 -2.17 0.82 0.65
C ASN A 18 -1.05 1.27 1.58
N ASP A 19 -0.18 2.12 1.08
CA ASP A 19 0.82 2.80 1.89
C ASP A 19 0.16 3.64 2.99
N LEU A 20 -1.01 4.21 2.70
CA LEU A 20 -1.75 4.99 3.68
C LEU A 20 -2.33 4.11 4.80
N LEU A 21 -2.77 2.89 4.47
CA LEU A 21 -3.23 1.93 5.49
C LEU A 21 -2.07 1.51 6.40
N ALA A 22 -0.96 1.10 5.82
CA ALA A 22 0.21 0.66 6.54
C ALA A 22 0.84 1.78 7.38
N ALA A 23 0.67 3.04 6.94
CA ALA A 23 1.16 4.23 7.65
C ALA A 23 0.32 4.61 8.87
N GLY A 24 -0.79 3.95 9.12
CA GLY A 24 -1.60 4.16 10.32
C GLY A 24 -0.82 3.86 11.60
N THR A 25 -1.36 4.32 12.73
CA THR A 25 -0.75 4.09 14.03
C THR A 25 -0.62 2.60 14.30
N LYS A 26 0.58 2.14 14.61
CA LYS A 26 0.85 0.74 14.97
C LYS A 26 -0.07 0.30 16.12
N GLY A 27 -0.67 -0.87 15.98
CA GLY A 27 -1.65 -1.42 16.92
C GLY A 27 -3.09 -1.01 16.60
N LYS A 28 -3.30 -0.05 15.71
CA LYS A 28 -4.63 0.50 15.36
C LYS A 28 -4.98 0.38 13.88
N ARG A 29 -4.17 -0.30 13.11
CA ARG A 29 -4.45 -0.56 11.69
C ARG A 29 -5.33 -1.80 11.60
N VAL A 30 -6.53 -1.65 11.07
CA VAL A 30 -7.55 -2.71 11.07
C VAL A 30 -8.20 -2.87 9.71
N ALA A 31 -8.72 -4.06 9.44
CA ALA A 31 -9.51 -4.36 8.26
C ALA A 31 -10.69 -5.26 8.61
N LEU A 32 -11.77 -5.15 7.86
CA LEU A 32 -12.89 -6.06 7.94
C LEU A 32 -12.56 -7.41 7.28
N PRO A 33 -13.23 -8.52 7.68
CA PRO A 33 -12.82 -9.88 7.25
C PRO A 33 -12.83 -10.12 5.74
N HIS A 34 -13.70 -9.42 5.01
CA HIS A 34 -13.83 -9.58 3.55
C HIS A 34 -13.11 -8.50 2.75
N SER A 35 -12.28 -7.70 3.42
CA SER A 35 -11.48 -6.67 2.75
C SER A 35 -10.41 -7.31 1.87
N ARG A 36 -10.15 -6.66 0.74
CA ARG A 36 -9.02 -6.98 -0.12
C ARG A 36 -8.02 -5.83 -0.07
N ILE A 37 -6.80 -6.16 0.22
CA ILE A 37 -5.70 -5.20 0.28
C ILE A 37 -4.75 -5.51 -0.88
N MET A 38 -4.38 -4.50 -1.64
CA MET A 38 -3.47 -4.66 -2.76
C MET A 38 -2.27 -3.74 -2.58
N ILE A 39 -1.09 -4.27 -2.76
CA ILE A 39 0.12 -3.48 -2.87
C ILE A 39 0.64 -3.52 -4.31
N HIS A 40 1.14 -2.41 -4.79
CA HIS A 40 1.67 -2.29 -6.14
C HIS A 40 2.67 -1.14 -6.23
N GLN A 41 3.52 -1.18 -7.25
CA GLN A 41 4.45 -0.08 -7.54
C GLN A 41 3.71 1.12 -8.11
N PRO A 42 4.29 2.34 -8.03
CA PRO A 42 3.69 3.51 -8.64
C PRO A 42 3.60 3.33 -10.18
N LEU A 43 2.49 3.82 -10.72
CA LEU A 43 2.23 3.77 -12.16
C LEU A 43 2.51 5.14 -12.77
N GLY A 44 3.21 5.14 -13.89
CA GLY A 44 3.40 6.32 -14.73
C GLY A 44 2.63 6.18 -16.03
N GLY A 45 2.06 7.29 -16.49
CA GLY A 45 1.43 7.37 -17.79
C GLY A 45 2.36 8.06 -18.80
N THR A 46 2.55 7.46 -19.97
CA THR A 46 3.19 8.12 -21.08
C THR A 46 2.15 8.53 -22.09
N SER A 47 1.81 9.82 -22.12
CA SER A 47 1.11 10.41 -23.24
C SER A 47 2.15 10.96 -24.22
N ARG A 48 1.69 11.48 -25.37
CA ARG A 48 2.57 12.08 -26.37
C ARG A 48 3.43 13.19 -25.77
N ARG A 49 4.70 12.88 -25.50
CA ARG A 49 5.67 13.79 -24.91
C ARG A 49 6.98 13.69 -25.66
N GLN A 50 7.82 14.70 -25.51
CA GLN A 50 9.19 14.66 -26.02
C GLN A 50 9.99 13.60 -25.26
N ALA A 51 11.01 13.01 -25.88
CA ALA A 51 11.85 11.99 -25.29
C ALA A 51 12.49 12.45 -23.98
N SER A 52 12.90 13.72 -23.89
CA SER A 52 13.45 14.29 -22.65
C SER A 52 12.44 14.34 -21.50
N ASP A 53 11.16 14.61 -21.80
CA ASP A 53 10.11 14.61 -20.78
C ASP A 53 9.82 13.20 -20.28
N ILE A 54 9.83 12.21 -21.16
CA ILE A 54 9.66 10.79 -20.81
C ILE A 54 10.80 10.35 -19.89
N GLU A 55 12.02 10.75 -20.19
CA GLU A 55 13.19 10.42 -19.36
C GLU A 55 13.07 11.02 -17.96
N ILE A 56 12.67 12.29 -17.86
CA ILE A 56 12.48 12.98 -16.57
C ILE A 56 11.39 12.27 -15.75
N GLU A 57 10.27 11.96 -16.40
CA GLU A 57 9.15 11.27 -15.73
C GLU A 57 9.54 9.87 -15.27
N ALA A 58 10.23 9.10 -16.11
CA ALA A 58 10.70 7.77 -15.76
C ALA A 58 11.64 7.81 -14.54
N ARG A 59 12.53 8.78 -14.49
CA ARG A 59 13.46 8.96 -13.36
C ARG A 59 12.71 9.28 -12.07
N GLU A 60 11.69 10.12 -12.14
CA GLU A 60 10.87 10.48 -10.98
C GLU A 60 10.03 9.29 -10.49
N ILE A 61 9.48 8.49 -11.39
CA ILE A 61 8.74 7.28 -11.04
C ILE A 61 9.64 6.27 -10.34
N LEU A 62 10.85 6.08 -10.84
CA LEU A 62 11.83 5.17 -10.20
C LEU A 62 12.22 5.66 -8.80
N ARG A 63 12.37 6.97 -8.62
CA ARG A 63 12.64 7.57 -7.32
C ARG A 63 11.47 7.34 -6.35
N MET A 64 10.24 7.54 -6.80
CA MET A 64 9.05 7.29 -5.98
C MET A 64 8.91 5.81 -5.65
N LYS A 65 9.17 4.92 -6.60
CA LYS A 65 9.14 3.48 -6.39
C LYS A 65 10.09 3.08 -5.25
N ASP A 66 11.31 3.54 -5.30
CA ASP A 66 12.31 3.25 -4.27
C ASP A 66 11.87 3.77 -2.90
N MET A 67 11.43 5.00 -2.83
CA MET A 67 10.96 5.64 -1.61
C MET A 67 9.76 4.90 -1.00
N LEU A 68 8.76 4.57 -1.82
CA LEU A 68 7.56 3.87 -1.36
C LEU A 68 7.85 2.45 -0.90
N ASN A 69 8.75 1.74 -1.60
CA ASN A 69 9.15 0.39 -1.20
C ASN A 69 9.90 0.40 0.14
N HIS A 70 10.77 1.37 0.37
CA HIS A 70 11.43 1.53 1.68
C HIS A 70 10.42 1.85 2.78
N SER A 71 9.50 2.77 2.52
CA SER A 71 8.46 3.12 3.49
C SER A 71 7.57 1.92 3.82
N LEU A 72 7.16 1.17 2.81
CA LEU A 72 6.32 -0.01 3.00
C LEU A 72 7.06 -1.11 3.76
N ALA A 73 8.35 -1.29 3.51
CA ALA A 73 9.21 -2.21 4.27
C ALA A 73 9.24 -1.83 5.75
N ASP A 74 9.46 -0.55 6.05
CA ASP A 74 9.50 -0.06 7.43
C ASP A 74 8.15 -0.24 8.14
N MET A 75 7.07 0.08 7.47
CA MET A 75 5.72 0.00 8.06
C MET A 75 5.22 -1.44 8.25
N SER A 76 5.64 -2.36 7.42
CA SER A 76 5.20 -3.76 7.45
C SER A 76 6.16 -4.69 8.20
N GLY A 77 7.39 -4.28 8.40
CA GLY A 77 8.44 -5.14 8.95
C GLY A 77 9.01 -6.14 7.95
N GLN A 78 8.67 -6.01 6.68
CA GLN A 78 9.24 -6.85 5.62
C GLN A 78 10.56 -6.28 5.11
N THR A 79 11.33 -7.11 4.43
CA THR A 79 12.57 -6.65 3.78
C THR A 79 12.24 -5.84 2.52
N PHE A 80 13.14 -4.92 2.15
CA PHE A 80 13.00 -4.15 0.91
C PHE A 80 12.87 -5.08 -0.32
N GLU A 81 13.69 -6.10 -0.38
CA GLU A 81 13.72 -7.06 -1.49
C GLU A 81 12.40 -7.80 -1.64
N LYS A 82 11.77 -8.16 -0.52
CA LYS A 82 10.46 -8.80 -0.54
C LYS A 82 9.38 -7.83 -1.03
N ILE A 83 9.37 -6.60 -0.53
CA ILE A 83 8.45 -5.56 -0.99
C ILE A 83 8.62 -5.29 -2.48
N GLU A 84 9.85 -5.14 -2.95
CA GLU A 84 10.14 -4.89 -4.35
C GLU A 84 9.61 -6.01 -5.25
N LYS A 85 9.84 -7.25 -4.86
CA LYS A 85 9.34 -8.42 -5.58
C LYS A 85 7.82 -8.50 -5.59
N ASP A 86 7.18 -8.31 -4.43
CA ASP A 86 5.75 -8.47 -4.30
C ASP A 86 4.96 -7.33 -4.97
N THR A 87 5.53 -6.11 -5.02
CA THR A 87 4.90 -4.95 -5.66
C THR A 87 5.18 -4.83 -7.15
N ASP A 88 6.00 -5.70 -7.73
CA ASP A 88 6.29 -5.67 -9.16
C ASP A 88 5.03 -5.82 -10.02
N ARG A 89 4.10 -6.61 -9.54
CA ARG A 89 2.75 -6.73 -10.11
C ARG A 89 1.74 -6.49 -8.99
N ASP A 90 0.48 -6.27 -9.36
CA ASP A 90 -0.59 -6.14 -8.39
C ASP A 90 -0.62 -7.35 -7.47
N TYR A 91 -0.39 -7.13 -6.18
CA TYR A 91 -0.33 -8.18 -5.18
C TYR A 91 -1.51 -8.04 -4.23
N PHE A 92 -2.46 -8.95 -4.34
CA PHE A 92 -3.69 -8.94 -3.55
C PHE A 92 -3.55 -9.82 -2.30
N LEU A 93 -4.03 -9.30 -1.19
CA LEU A 93 -4.05 -10.01 0.09
C LEU A 93 -5.46 -9.98 0.68
N SER A 94 -5.84 -11.06 1.36
CA SER A 94 -6.99 -11.05 2.25
C SER A 94 -6.66 -10.23 3.50
N ALA A 95 -7.66 -9.98 4.34
CA ALA A 95 -7.43 -9.28 5.61
C ALA A 95 -6.44 -10.05 6.50
N GLU A 96 -6.58 -11.36 6.60
CA GLU A 96 -5.69 -12.22 7.38
C GLU A 96 -4.27 -12.23 6.81
N GLU A 97 -4.15 -12.33 5.50
CA GLU A 97 -2.85 -12.29 4.82
C GLU A 97 -2.16 -10.93 5.03
N ALA A 98 -2.92 -9.84 4.96
CA ALA A 98 -2.40 -8.50 5.22
C ALA A 98 -1.92 -8.33 6.66
N MET A 99 -2.62 -8.94 7.61
CA MET A 99 -2.20 -8.96 9.01
C MET A 99 -0.88 -9.74 9.17
N ALA A 100 -0.78 -10.91 8.59
CA ALA A 100 0.45 -11.72 8.62
C ALA A 100 1.61 -11.03 7.92
N TYR A 101 1.32 -10.28 6.86
CA TYR A 101 2.32 -9.50 6.11
C TYR A 101 2.86 -8.31 6.92
N GLY A 102 2.06 -7.76 7.83
CA GLY A 102 2.43 -6.61 8.64
C GLY A 102 1.81 -5.29 8.18
N LEU A 103 0.89 -5.32 7.22
CA LEU A 103 0.21 -4.13 6.71
C LEU A 103 -0.86 -3.63 7.66
N ILE A 104 -1.47 -4.52 8.42
CA ILE A 104 -2.47 -4.21 9.43
C ILE A 104 -2.17 -4.97 10.72
N ASP A 105 -2.81 -4.56 11.79
CA ASP A 105 -2.57 -5.12 13.13
C ASP A 105 -3.67 -6.10 13.56
N ARG A 106 -4.91 -5.88 13.13
CA ARG A 106 -6.04 -6.73 13.50
C ARG A 106 -7.06 -6.84 12.38
N VAL A 107 -7.74 -7.97 12.35
CA VAL A 107 -8.96 -8.14 11.57
C VAL A 107 -10.14 -8.00 12.53
N ILE A 108 -11.07 -7.11 12.23
CA ILE A 108 -12.26 -6.86 13.07
C ILE A 108 -13.51 -7.28 12.31
N SER A 109 -14.52 -7.75 13.03
CA SER A 109 -15.79 -8.19 12.42
C SER A 109 -16.80 -7.05 12.27
N HIS A 110 -16.63 -5.98 13.04
CA HIS A 110 -17.52 -4.82 13.00
C HIS A 110 -16.73 -3.53 13.24
N PRO A 111 -17.10 -2.41 12.54
CA PRO A 111 -16.38 -1.13 12.71
C PRO A 111 -16.32 -0.61 14.14
N THR A 112 -17.25 -0.98 15.01
CA THR A 112 -17.26 -0.57 16.42
C THR A 112 -16.14 -1.21 17.24
N GLU A 113 -15.48 -2.24 16.72
CA GLU A 113 -14.34 -2.90 17.37
C GLU A 113 -13.02 -2.15 17.15
N ALA A 114 -13.05 -1.17 16.28
CA ALA A 114 -11.85 -0.42 15.90
C ALA A 114 -11.35 0.52 17.03
#